data_3e974525c780d9f99824f07f661bebe0
#
_entry.id   3e974525c780d9f99824f07f661bebe0
#
_cell.length_a   1.000
_cell.length_b   1.000
_cell.length_c   1.000
_cell.angle_alpha   90.00
_cell.angle_beta   90.00
_cell.angle_gamma   90.00
#
_symmetry.space_group_name_H-M   'P 1'
#
loop_
_entity.id
_entity.type
_entity.pdbx_description
1 polymer ?
#
loop_
_entity_poly.entity_id
_entity_poly.type
_entity_poly.pdbx_seq_one_letter_code
_entity_poly.pdbx_strand_id
1 'polypeptide(L)'
;MKTLKNMPKALKAALKLEHKGSAFYLKMSQKTANILARKLYDQLALQEVEHIGRINEIYSAIVQGQPWPVPAGKKTGYLEAEIKKLFLKLNREGVKLKPDNTSGMKVAMDMEWYSYKMYEKLGKEAMEGPEKEFFKQLMVEENKHYEALSNVYAYMTNNGDWLERSESQTWNWMNS
;
A
#
# COMPACT_ATOMS: atom_id res chain seq x y z
N MET A 1 -27.74 -0.46 2.83
CA MET A 1 -27.14 0.84 2.51
C MET A 1 -27.38 1.97 3.55
N LYS A 2 -27.82 1.67 4.79
CA LYS A 2 -28.03 2.68 5.86
C LYS A 2 -26.77 3.06 6.66
N THR A 3 -25.68 2.34 6.47
CA THR A 3 -24.53 2.28 7.39
C THR A 3 -23.49 3.41 7.21
N LEU A 4 -23.28 3.95 6.03
CA LEU A 4 -22.23 4.95 5.78
C LEU A 4 -22.55 6.40 6.24
N LYS A 5 -23.81 6.69 6.58
CA LYS A 5 -24.24 8.06 6.90
C LYS A 5 -23.66 8.56 8.24
N ASN A 6 -23.42 7.65 9.17
CA ASN A 6 -22.92 7.95 10.52
C ASN A 6 -21.45 7.56 10.74
N MET A 7 -20.75 7.13 9.71
CA MET A 7 -19.32 6.79 9.83
C MET A 7 -18.50 8.06 10.12
N PRO A 8 -17.57 8.02 11.09
CA PRO A 8 -16.64 9.11 11.34
C PRO A 8 -15.94 9.57 10.05
N LYS A 9 -15.76 10.88 9.90
CA LYS A 9 -15.20 11.47 8.66
C LYS A 9 -13.85 10.88 8.30
N ALA A 10 -13.00 10.61 9.29
CA ALA A 10 -11.68 10.01 9.10
C ALA A 10 -11.77 8.60 8.50
N LEU A 11 -12.57 7.71 9.10
CA LEU A 11 -12.78 6.35 8.60
C LEU A 11 -13.44 6.34 7.21
N LYS A 12 -14.38 7.27 6.95
CA LYS A 12 -15.00 7.39 5.64
C LYS A 12 -14.00 7.84 4.56
N ALA A 13 -13.09 8.76 4.89
CA ALA A 13 -12.04 9.21 3.99
C ALA A 13 -11.05 8.07 3.70
N ALA A 14 -10.61 7.36 4.75
CA ALA A 14 -9.79 6.17 4.64
C ALA A 14 -10.45 5.12 3.73
N LEU A 15 -11.67 4.69 4.04
CA LEU A 15 -12.40 3.69 3.27
C LEU A 15 -12.51 4.03 1.77
N LYS A 16 -12.75 5.32 1.46
CA LYS A 16 -12.83 5.78 0.06
C LYS A 16 -11.48 5.67 -0.64
N LEU A 17 -10.39 5.91 0.07
CA LEU A 17 -9.05 5.83 -0.48
C LEU A 17 -8.67 4.39 -0.78
N GLU A 18 -8.84 3.48 0.18
CA GLU A 18 -8.57 2.05 0.02
C GLU A 18 -9.36 1.42 -1.13
N HIS A 19 -10.65 1.77 -1.27
CA HIS A 19 -11.44 1.30 -2.42
C HIS A 19 -10.89 1.79 -3.76
N LYS A 20 -10.36 3.01 -3.82
CA LYS A 20 -9.71 3.53 -5.04
C LYS A 20 -8.40 2.80 -5.32
N GLY A 21 -7.58 2.58 -4.30
CA GLY A 21 -6.32 1.84 -4.38
C GLY A 21 -6.55 0.43 -4.88
N SER A 22 -7.41 -0.33 -4.21
CA SER A 22 -7.76 -1.70 -4.58
C SER A 22 -8.24 -1.81 -6.03
N ALA A 23 -9.18 -0.95 -6.45
CA ALA A 23 -9.70 -0.94 -7.82
C ALA A 23 -8.63 -0.55 -8.85
N PHE A 24 -7.76 0.40 -8.52
CA PHE A 24 -6.65 0.80 -9.37
C PHE A 24 -5.65 -0.34 -9.56
N TYR A 25 -5.22 -0.98 -8.47
CA TYR A 25 -4.25 -2.09 -8.54
C TYR A 25 -4.79 -3.30 -9.28
N LEU A 26 -6.04 -3.68 -9.05
CA LEU A 26 -6.68 -4.75 -9.81
C LEU A 26 -6.71 -4.45 -11.32
N LYS A 27 -7.03 -3.21 -11.70
CA LYS A 27 -7.01 -2.79 -13.10
C LYS A 27 -5.60 -2.80 -13.69
N MET A 28 -4.59 -2.38 -12.94
CA MET A 28 -3.20 -2.36 -13.41
C MET A 28 -2.62 -3.77 -13.54
N SER A 29 -2.93 -4.67 -12.62
CA SER A 29 -2.55 -6.08 -12.69
C SER A 29 -3.05 -6.74 -13.98
N GLN A 30 -4.29 -6.46 -14.37
CA GLN A 30 -4.90 -7.01 -15.59
C GLN A 30 -4.30 -6.43 -16.89
N LYS A 31 -3.75 -5.21 -16.83
CA LYS A 31 -3.23 -4.50 -18.01
C LYS A 31 -1.74 -4.73 -18.27
N THR A 32 -0.97 -5.00 -17.22
CA THR A 32 0.48 -5.14 -17.34
C THR A 32 0.88 -6.48 -17.98
N ALA A 33 1.80 -6.46 -18.91
CA ALA A 33 2.45 -7.66 -19.46
C ALA A 33 3.67 -8.10 -18.62
N ASN A 34 4.18 -7.23 -17.75
CA ASN A 34 5.33 -7.51 -16.90
C ASN A 34 4.90 -8.36 -15.70
N ILE A 35 5.46 -9.56 -15.57
CA ILE A 35 5.09 -10.54 -14.53
C ILE A 35 5.38 -10.00 -13.13
N LEU A 36 6.49 -9.28 -12.94
CA LEU A 36 6.86 -8.71 -11.64
C LEU A 36 5.89 -7.60 -11.22
N ALA A 37 5.59 -6.68 -12.14
CA ALA A 37 4.62 -5.61 -11.91
C ALA A 37 3.21 -6.17 -11.65
N ARG A 38 2.80 -7.21 -12.38
CA ARG A 38 1.51 -7.88 -12.17
C ARG A 38 1.42 -8.44 -10.76
N LYS A 39 2.43 -9.20 -10.34
CA LYS A 39 2.47 -9.79 -8.98
C LYS A 39 2.44 -8.72 -7.91
N LEU A 40 3.16 -7.62 -8.10
CA LEU A 40 3.14 -6.48 -7.16
C LEU A 40 1.74 -5.87 -7.06
N TYR A 41 1.11 -5.54 -8.20
CA TYR A 41 -0.25 -4.97 -8.20
C TYR A 41 -1.29 -5.92 -7.59
N ASP A 42 -1.20 -7.24 -7.84
CA ASP A 42 -2.10 -8.23 -7.22
C ASP A 42 -1.96 -8.22 -5.70
N GLN A 43 -0.73 -8.17 -5.19
CA GLN A 43 -0.48 -8.13 -3.74
C GLN A 43 -0.95 -6.81 -3.11
N LEU A 44 -0.69 -5.68 -3.76
CA LEU A 44 -1.19 -4.39 -3.32
C LEU A 44 -2.73 -4.38 -3.27
N ALA A 45 -3.40 -4.84 -4.31
CA ALA A 45 -4.87 -4.93 -4.32
C ALA A 45 -5.42 -5.74 -3.14
N LEU A 46 -4.76 -6.85 -2.78
CA LEU A 46 -5.14 -7.68 -1.63
C LEU A 46 -4.92 -6.94 -0.30
N GLN A 47 -3.82 -6.21 -0.15
CA GLN A 47 -3.54 -5.46 1.08
C GLN A 47 -4.53 -4.30 1.27
N GLU A 48 -4.92 -3.60 0.19
CA GLU A 48 -5.98 -2.59 0.26
C GLU A 48 -7.33 -3.19 0.69
N VAL A 49 -7.67 -4.41 0.24
CA VAL A 49 -8.87 -5.11 0.71
C VAL A 49 -8.77 -5.46 2.20
N GLU A 50 -7.59 -5.81 2.71
CA GLU A 50 -7.37 -6.00 4.15
C GLU A 50 -7.54 -4.70 4.94
N HIS A 51 -7.06 -3.56 4.42
CA HIS A 51 -7.28 -2.23 5.00
C HIS A 51 -8.78 -1.91 5.09
N ILE A 52 -9.53 -2.12 4.01
CA ILE A 52 -10.99 -1.99 3.99
C ILE A 52 -11.66 -2.85 5.06
N GLY A 53 -11.23 -4.09 5.23
CA GLY A 53 -11.72 -5.01 6.27
C GLY A 53 -11.52 -4.42 7.67
N ARG A 54 -10.31 -3.99 7.98
CA ARG A 54 -9.98 -3.38 9.29
C ARG A 54 -10.79 -2.11 9.56
N ILE A 55 -10.97 -1.24 8.57
CA ILE A 55 -11.79 -0.01 8.70
C ILE A 55 -13.25 -0.38 9.01
N ASN A 56 -13.81 -1.39 8.35
CA ASN A 56 -15.17 -1.82 8.56
C ASN A 56 -15.37 -2.49 9.94
N GLU A 57 -14.40 -3.26 10.43
CA GLU A 57 -14.41 -3.85 11.78
C GLU A 57 -14.44 -2.74 12.84
N ILE A 58 -13.59 -1.73 12.71
CA ILE A 58 -13.56 -0.56 13.61
C ILE A 58 -14.92 0.16 13.58
N TYR A 59 -15.45 0.41 12.40
CA TYR A 59 -16.75 1.08 12.28
C TYR A 59 -17.87 0.27 12.93
N SER A 60 -17.88 -1.05 12.74
CA SER A 60 -18.85 -1.94 13.35
C SER A 60 -18.79 -1.91 14.87
N ALA A 61 -17.59 -1.89 15.46
CA ALA A 61 -17.40 -1.76 16.90
C ALA A 61 -17.97 -0.43 17.44
N ILE A 62 -17.66 0.68 16.76
CA ILE A 62 -18.18 2.01 17.12
C ILE A 62 -19.71 2.05 17.10
N VAL A 63 -20.35 1.48 16.07
CA VAL A 63 -21.82 1.43 15.97
C VAL A 63 -22.46 0.61 17.08
N GLN A 64 -21.75 -0.41 17.59
CA GLN A 64 -22.19 -1.25 18.70
C GLN A 64 -21.87 -0.65 20.08
N GLY A 65 -21.32 0.56 20.14
CA GLY A 65 -20.91 1.21 21.38
C GLY A 65 -19.70 0.53 22.05
N GLN A 66 -18.96 -0.26 21.28
CA GLN A 66 -17.73 -0.90 21.74
C GLN A 66 -16.54 0.04 21.61
N PRO A 67 -15.50 -0.12 22.42
CA PRO A 67 -14.27 0.63 22.27
C PRO A 67 -13.63 0.35 20.90
N TRP A 68 -12.84 1.28 20.43
CA TRP A 68 -12.02 1.11 19.23
C TRP A 68 -11.16 -0.16 19.35
N PRO A 69 -11.25 -1.12 18.41
CA PRO A 69 -10.47 -2.35 18.48
C PRO A 69 -8.97 -2.03 18.47
N VAL A 70 -8.23 -2.72 19.32
CA VAL A 70 -6.76 -2.65 19.26
C VAL A 70 -6.31 -3.34 17.97
N PRO A 71 -5.57 -2.67 17.10
CA PRO A 71 -5.11 -3.28 15.86
C PRO A 71 -4.30 -4.53 16.17
N ALA A 72 -4.70 -5.67 15.63
CA ALA A 72 -3.86 -6.86 15.66
C ALA A 72 -2.63 -6.57 14.79
N GLY A 73 -1.45 -6.53 15.40
CA GLY A 73 -0.19 -6.28 14.70
C GLY A 73 0.08 -7.41 13.69
N LYS A 74 -0.39 -7.24 12.46
CA LYS A 74 0.00 -8.14 11.37
C LYS A 74 1.44 -7.81 10.96
N LYS A 75 2.24 -8.84 10.70
CA LYS A 75 3.58 -8.69 10.15
C LYS A 75 3.47 -8.28 8.67
N THR A 76 3.46 -6.98 8.40
CA THR A 76 3.37 -6.41 7.03
C THR A 76 4.72 -6.40 6.28
N GLY A 77 5.69 -7.21 6.72
CA GLY A 77 7.06 -7.20 6.18
C GLY A 77 7.32 -8.04 4.92
N TYR A 78 6.29 -8.67 4.35
CA TYR A 78 6.53 -9.72 3.35
C TYR A 78 6.49 -9.25 1.88
N LEU A 79 5.84 -8.13 1.57
CA LEU A 79 5.61 -7.71 0.18
C LEU A 79 6.91 -7.54 -0.59
N GLU A 80 7.82 -6.71 -0.10
CA GLU A 80 9.11 -6.45 -0.76
C GLU A 80 9.95 -7.73 -0.87
N ALA A 81 9.99 -8.53 0.21
CA ALA A 81 10.73 -9.79 0.23
C ALA A 81 10.16 -10.82 -0.78
N GLU A 82 8.84 -10.90 -0.92
CA GLU A 82 8.20 -11.77 -1.91
C GLU A 82 8.49 -11.31 -3.34
N ILE A 83 8.39 -10.02 -3.61
CA ILE A 83 8.68 -9.45 -4.94
C ILE A 83 10.16 -9.63 -5.28
N LYS A 84 11.09 -9.38 -4.34
CA LYS A 84 12.52 -9.64 -4.51
C LYS A 84 12.81 -11.12 -4.77
N LYS A 85 12.17 -12.03 -4.05
CA LYS A 85 12.31 -13.48 -4.27
C LYS A 85 11.85 -13.89 -5.67
N LEU A 86 10.72 -13.36 -6.14
CA LEU A 86 10.24 -13.60 -7.50
C LEU A 86 11.22 -13.04 -8.53
N PHE A 87 11.71 -11.82 -8.34
CA PHE A 87 12.72 -11.21 -9.20
C PHE A 87 13.98 -12.08 -9.33
N LEU A 88 14.56 -12.52 -8.21
CA LEU A 88 15.74 -13.37 -8.21
C LEU A 88 15.48 -14.72 -8.88
N LYS A 89 14.29 -15.28 -8.75
CA LYS A 89 13.89 -16.50 -9.45
C LYS A 89 13.85 -16.29 -10.96
N LEU A 90 13.14 -15.25 -11.42
CA LEU A 90 13.02 -14.94 -12.85
C LEU A 90 14.38 -14.65 -13.50
N ASN A 91 15.25 -13.96 -12.79
CA ASN A 91 16.61 -13.66 -13.26
C ASN A 91 17.46 -14.94 -13.41
N ARG A 92 17.39 -15.86 -12.46
CA ARG A 92 18.08 -17.18 -12.57
C ARG A 92 17.55 -18.05 -13.71
N GLU A 93 16.26 -17.94 -14.00
CA GLU A 93 15.62 -18.66 -15.11
C GLU A 93 15.86 -18.00 -16.47
N GLY A 94 16.60 -16.88 -16.52
CA GLY A 94 16.91 -16.13 -17.76
C GLY A 94 15.68 -15.47 -18.38
N VAL A 95 14.61 -15.27 -17.61
CA VAL A 95 13.39 -14.62 -18.09
C VAL A 95 13.65 -13.15 -18.31
N LYS A 96 13.67 -12.71 -19.57
CA LYS A 96 13.74 -11.29 -19.91
C LYS A 96 12.40 -10.64 -19.62
N LEU A 97 12.35 -9.83 -18.57
CA LEU A 97 11.17 -9.03 -18.25
C LEU A 97 11.05 -7.91 -19.28
N LYS A 98 9.91 -7.88 -19.99
CA LYS A 98 9.65 -6.81 -20.95
C LYS A 98 9.47 -5.49 -20.19
N PRO A 99 10.07 -4.38 -20.68
CA PRO A 99 9.70 -3.06 -20.24
C PRO A 99 8.19 -2.89 -20.42
N ASP A 100 7.51 -2.40 -19.39
CA ASP A 100 6.10 -2.10 -19.45
C ASP A 100 5.89 -0.59 -19.33
N ASN A 101 4.66 -0.15 -19.54
CA ASN A 101 4.29 1.25 -19.35
C ASN A 101 4.49 1.64 -17.87
N THR A 102 5.61 2.31 -17.59
CA THR A 102 5.98 2.76 -16.25
C THR A 102 5.11 3.91 -15.74
N SER A 103 4.29 4.54 -16.59
CA SER A 103 3.41 5.64 -16.20
C SER A 103 2.37 5.22 -15.15
N GLY A 104 1.82 4.01 -15.27
CA GLY A 104 0.91 3.45 -14.27
C GLY A 104 1.57 3.27 -12.90
N MET A 105 2.86 2.92 -12.88
CA MET A 105 3.60 2.76 -11.64
C MET A 105 3.91 4.09 -10.96
N LYS A 106 4.19 5.15 -11.73
CA LYS A 106 4.30 6.52 -11.19
C LYS A 106 2.99 6.97 -10.53
N VAL A 107 1.86 6.76 -11.21
CA VAL A 107 0.53 7.05 -10.64
C VAL A 107 0.29 6.25 -9.35
N ALA A 108 0.69 4.98 -9.32
CA ALA A 108 0.63 4.16 -8.11
C ALA A 108 1.45 4.77 -6.97
N MET A 109 2.71 5.13 -7.23
CA MET A 109 3.58 5.77 -6.23
C MET A 109 2.99 7.08 -5.70
N ASP A 110 2.42 7.92 -6.57
CA ASP A 110 1.74 9.16 -6.17
C ASP A 110 0.52 8.88 -5.29
N MET A 111 -0.22 7.78 -5.56
CA MET A 111 -1.36 7.36 -4.73
C MET A 111 -0.91 6.92 -3.34
N GLU A 112 0.13 6.08 -3.25
CA GLU A 112 0.66 5.64 -1.94
C GLU A 112 1.22 6.80 -1.12
N TRP A 113 1.91 7.72 -1.77
CA TRP A 113 2.39 8.93 -1.12
C TRP A 113 1.24 9.79 -0.58
N TYR A 114 0.17 9.95 -1.35
CA TYR A 114 -1.03 10.66 -0.90
C TYR A 114 -1.68 9.94 0.30
N SER A 115 -1.79 8.61 0.26
CA SER A 115 -2.32 7.77 1.34
C SER A 115 -1.49 7.93 2.60
N TYR A 116 -0.17 7.81 2.49
CA TYR A 116 0.78 8.05 3.57
C TYR A 116 0.55 9.41 4.24
N LYS A 117 0.51 10.49 3.46
CA LYS A 117 0.29 11.86 3.97
C LYS A 117 -1.08 12.03 4.62
N MET A 118 -2.10 11.40 4.08
CA MET A 118 -3.42 11.43 4.69
C MET A 118 -3.43 10.71 6.04
N TYR A 119 -2.83 9.52 6.14
CA TYR A 119 -2.76 8.78 7.40
C TYR A 119 -1.85 9.44 8.43
N GLU A 120 -0.76 10.07 8.01
CA GLU A 120 0.06 10.93 8.88
C GLU A 120 -0.78 12.04 9.51
N LYS A 121 -1.58 12.74 8.70
CA LYS A 121 -2.48 13.79 9.18
C LYS A 121 -3.54 13.25 10.13
N LEU A 122 -4.24 12.17 9.76
CA LEU A 122 -5.27 11.57 10.59
C LEU A 122 -4.71 11.05 11.92
N GLY A 123 -3.51 10.48 11.92
CA GLY A 123 -2.82 10.06 13.13
C GLY A 123 -2.41 11.22 14.04
N LYS A 124 -2.08 12.40 13.47
CA LYS A 124 -1.81 13.63 14.24
C LYS A 124 -3.07 14.25 14.85
N GLU A 125 -4.21 14.12 14.17
CA GLU A 125 -5.52 14.65 14.60
C GLU A 125 -6.26 13.69 15.56
N ALA A 126 -5.92 12.40 15.55
CA ALA A 126 -6.52 11.39 16.39
C ALA A 126 -6.15 11.57 17.86
N MET A 127 -7.08 11.18 18.76
CA MET A 127 -6.78 11.10 20.20
C MET A 127 -5.75 9.99 20.46
N GLU A 128 -4.97 10.17 21.53
CA GLU A 128 -4.04 9.11 21.97
C GLU A 128 -4.79 7.80 22.24
N GLY A 129 -4.21 6.70 21.81
CA GLY A 129 -4.78 5.39 21.96
C GLY A 129 -4.96 4.62 20.65
N PRO A 130 -5.92 3.68 20.59
CA PRO A 130 -6.07 2.77 19.45
C PRO A 130 -6.32 3.45 18.10
N GLU A 131 -7.02 4.60 18.09
CA GLU A 131 -7.29 5.35 16.86
C GLU A 131 -5.98 5.88 16.25
N LYS A 132 -5.15 6.53 17.06
CA LYS A 132 -3.85 7.06 16.61
C LYS A 132 -2.93 5.93 16.14
N GLU A 133 -2.89 4.84 16.90
CA GLU A 133 -2.07 3.68 16.55
C GLU A 133 -2.53 3.03 15.23
N PHE A 134 -3.84 2.96 14.99
CA PHE A 134 -4.39 2.46 13.74
C PHE A 134 -3.93 3.26 12.53
N PHE A 135 -4.07 4.60 12.56
CA PHE A 135 -3.62 5.45 11.44
C PHE A 135 -2.09 5.42 11.27
N LYS A 136 -1.34 5.30 12.37
CA LYS A 136 0.10 5.13 12.32
C LYS A 136 0.51 3.81 11.65
N GLN A 137 -0.21 2.73 11.92
CA GLN A 137 0.03 1.44 11.24
C GLN A 137 -0.26 1.53 9.74
N LEU A 138 -1.41 2.10 9.34
CA LEU A 138 -1.70 2.33 7.93
C LEU A 138 -0.61 3.18 7.27
N MET A 139 -0.20 4.29 7.88
CA MET A 139 0.88 5.13 7.36
C MET A 139 2.16 4.32 7.09
N VAL A 140 2.55 3.42 8.00
CA VAL A 140 3.73 2.56 7.82
C VAL A 140 3.53 1.55 6.69
N GLU A 141 2.32 1.04 6.51
CA GLU A 141 1.98 0.09 5.44
C GLU A 141 2.03 0.78 4.07
N GLU A 142 1.44 1.97 3.91
CA GLU A 142 1.52 2.76 2.68
C GLU A 142 2.96 3.11 2.28
N ASN A 143 3.81 3.40 3.28
CA ASN A 143 5.22 3.61 2.99
C ASN A 143 5.89 2.37 2.39
N LYS A 144 5.56 1.18 2.88
CA LYS A 144 6.08 -0.08 2.32
C LYS A 144 5.55 -0.36 0.92
N HIS A 145 4.29 -0.01 0.65
CA HIS A 145 3.70 -0.08 -0.69
C HIS A 145 4.48 0.81 -1.66
N TYR A 146 4.73 2.06 -1.26
CA TYR A 146 5.53 3.01 -2.02
C TYR A 146 6.94 2.49 -2.29
N GLU A 147 7.63 1.96 -1.28
CA GLU A 147 8.98 1.38 -1.42
C GLU A 147 8.99 0.21 -2.42
N ALA A 148 8.03 -0.71 -2.32
CA ALA A 148 7.92 -1.84 -3.25
C ALA A 148 7.67 -1.40 -4.69
N LEU A 149 6.79 -0.41 -4.90
CA LEU A 149 6.54 0.19 -6.21
C LEU A 149 7.77 0.88 -6.77
N SER A 150 8.47 1.66 -5.92
CA SER A 150 9.69 2.37 -6.30
C SER A 150 10.81 1.41 -6.74
N ASN A 151 10.99 0.31 -6.02
CA ASN A 151 12.00 -0.70 -6.36
C ASN A 151 11.69 -1.39 -7.70
N VAL A 152 10.43 -1.77 -7.94
CA VAL A 152 10.03 -2.37 -9.22
C VAL A 152 10.13 -1.33 -10.35
N TYR A 153 9.77 -0.07 -10.10
CA TYR A 153 9.92 1.01 -11.07
C TYR A 153 11.39 1.22 -11.45
N ALA A 154 12.27 1.32 -10.45
CA ALA A 154 13.71 1.48 -10.69
C ALA A 154 14.30 0.32 -11.48
N TYR A 155 13.92 -0.92 -11.15
CA TYR A 155 14.29 -2.10 -11.91
C TYR A 155 13.85 -2.00 -13.39
N MET A 156 12.62 -1.54 -13.64
CA MET A 156 12.08 -1.44 -15.01
C MET A 156 12.72 -0.31 -15.82
N THR A 157 13.29 0.71 -15.16
CA THR A 157 13.87 1.90 -15.81
C THR A 157 15.40 1.91 -15.85
N ASN A 158 16.06 1.23 -14.91
CA ASN A 158 17.53 1.26 -14.71
C ASN A 158 18.20 -0.06 -15.11
N ASN A 159 17.96 -0.54 -16.32
CA ASN A 159 18.66 -1.71 -16.92
C ASN A 159 18.59 -3.03 -16.14
N GLY A 160 17.62 -3.20 -15.27
CA GLY A 160 17.38 -4.48 -14.60
C GLY A 160 18.08 -4.67 -13.26
N ASP A 161 18.63 -3.63 -12.66
CA ASP A 161 19.22 -3.71 -11.34
C ASP A 161 18.15 -3.55 -10.25
N TRP A 162 18.17 -4.43 -9.25
CA TRP A 162 17.33 -4.30 -8.07
C TRP A 162 18.02 -3.41 -7.04
N LEU A 163 17.42 -2.28 -6.73
CA LEU A 163 17.96 -1.38 -5.71
C LEU A 163 17.64 -1.92 -4.31
N GLU A 164 18.63 -1.98 -3.46
CA GLU A 164 18.42 -2.24 -2.04
C GLU A 164 17.94 -0.97 -1.32
N ARG A 165 17.24 -1.16 -0.19
CA ARG A 165 16.66 -0.06 0.59
C ARG A 165 17.67 1.01 0.98
N SER A 166 18.94 0.63 1.21
CA SER A 166 20.06 1.53 1.49
C SER A 166 20.52 2.37 0.29
N GLU A 167 20.15 1.97 -0.92
CA GLU A 167 20.56 2.58 -2.18
C GLU A 167 19.43 3.37 -2.86
N SER A 168 18.18 3.23 -2.38
CA SER A 168 17.06 3.94 -2.94
C SER A 168 17.11 5.44 -2.60
N GLN A 169 17.22 6.28 -3.60
CA GLN A 169 17.18 7.76 -3.44
C GLN A 169 15.86 8.26 -2.83
N THR A 170 14.83 7.42 -2.80
CA THR A 170 13.50 7.72 -2.25
C THR A 170 13.50 7.86 -0.73
N TRP A 171 14.44 7.26 -0.03
CA TRP A 171 14.54 7.35 1.43
C TRP A 171 14.85 8.76 1.95
N ASN A 172 15.62 9.54 1.20
CA ASN A 172 16.14 10.82 1.69
C ASN A 172 15.10 11.95 1.71
N TRP A 173 14.11 11.95 0.83
CA TRP A 173 13.12 13.04 0.78
C TRP A 173 11.85 12.76 1.58
N MET A 174 11.62 11.50 2.02
CA MET A 174 10.53 11.16 2.95
C MET A 174 10.85 11.50 4.40
N ASN A 175 12.13 11.70 4.72
CA ASN A 175 12.61 12.02 6.06
C ASN A 175 13.09 13.49 6.20
N SER A 176 13.00 14.28 5.15
CA SER A 176 13.26 15.72 5.15
C SER A 176 11.94 16.51 5.18
#